data_46e6358b380123b9344e2d17c19cad1f
#
_entry.id   46e6358b380123b9344e2d17c19cad1f
#
_cell.length_a   1.000
_cell.length_b   1.000
_cell.length_c   1.000
_cell.angle_alpha   90.00
_cell.angle_beta   90.00
_cell.angle_gamma   90.00
#
_symmetry.space_group_name_H-M   'P 1'
#
loop_
_entity.id
_entity.type
_entity.pdbx_description
1 polymer ?
#
loop_
_entity_poly.entity_id
_entity_poly.type
_entity_poly.pdbx_seq_one_letter_code
_entity_poly.pdbx_strand_id
1 'polypeptide(L)'
;MSEGVNYYETPTWTARQECWRHRSRYYWTCGTALALAVLVYCITPSEYIAQKKIADEPVETDLLLGLNKTTAMIKKELNNDDEGLKNPEIYSLILSSRQFCEQLATISINDSTDYYHYLLKQSQDSWYDRFFRFFSSDSEYDYVIGCIQERIKYSVSLKNPIITIQTEDRQPRIAALIVDSTSSRLQQSIIHHKLYRKQQDVLAAKKNESDATADYQEAVRRYAQYVDAHGSSNDHQTQSQISTLQHNVKLLSEIYKEKSISRARAEALLQQQQPSFTTLVSASTPQEPASPLLIVNILLYTFLAFVFTSWYTLYKRSYGKEAKP
;
A
#
# COMPACT_ATOMS: atom_id res chain seq x y z
N MET A 1 -15.09 -59.64 -47.64
CA MET A 1 -13.82 -59.49 -46.87
C MET A 1 -13.65 -57.99 -46.55
N SER A 2 -14.08 -57.60 -45.38
CA SER A 2 -13.99 -56.23 -44.90
C SER A 2 -12.95 -56.23 -43.79
N GLU A 3 -11.77 -55.65 -44.08
CA GLU A 3 -10.76 -55.40 -43.08
C GLU A 3 -11.27 -54.28 -42.12
N GLY A 4 -11.55 -54.70 -40.91
CA GLY A 4 -11.90 -53.79 -39.83
C GLY A 4 -10.69 -52.98 -39.43
N VAL A 5 -10.67 -51.70 -39.79
CA VAL A 5 -9.73 -50.72 -39.29
C VAL A 5 -10.07 -50.47 -37.81
N ASN A 6 -9.26 -51.00 -36.92
CA ASN A 6 -9.32 -50.72 -35.49
C ASN A 6 -8.92 -49.24 -35.20
N TYR A 7 -9.90 -48.37 -35.26
CA TYR A 7 -9.81 -47.00 -34.74
C TYR A 7 -10.16 -47.07 -33.25
N TYR A 8 -9.21 -46.84 -32.37
CA TYR A 8 -9.31 -46.47 -30.95
C TYR A 8 -8.30 -47.19 -30.05
N GLU A 9 -7.04 -47.17 -30.45
CA GLU A 9 -6.02 -47.15 -29.38
C GLU A 9 -5.87 -45.72 -28.91
N THR A 10 -6.50 -45.40 -27.78
CA THR A 10 -6.39 -44.07 -27.19
C THR A 10 -4.92 -43.78 -26.86
N PRO A 11 -4.38 -42.59 -27.21
CA PRO A 11 -2.97 -42.27 -27.04
C PRO A 11 -2.47 -42.39 -25.60
N THR A 12 -3.37 -42.39 -24.62
CA THR A 12 -3.09 -42.55 -23.20
C THR A 12 -2.62 -43.97 -22.81
N TRP A 13 -3.13 -45.01 -23.45
CA TRP A 13 -2.73 -46.39 -23.16
C TRP A 13 -1.31 -46.69 -23.65
N THR A 14 -0.98 -46.21 -24.81
CA THR A 14 0.38 -46.39 -25.39
C THR A 14 1.44 -45.60 -24.63
N ALA A 15 1.13 -44.40 -24.14
CA ALA A 15 2.04 -43.59 -23.33
C ALA A 15 2.39 -44.28 -21.98
N ARG A 16 1.37 -44.88 -21.32
CA ARG A 16 1.58 -45.59 -20.04
C ARG A 16 2.47 -46.83 -20.21
N GLN A 17 2.29 -47.63 -21.26
CA GLN A 17 3.10 -48.80 -21.52
C GLN A 17 4.56 -48.44 -21.83
N GLU A 18 4.81 -47.39 -22.58
CA GLU A 18 6.18 -46.92 -22.88
C GLU A 18 6.90 -46.34 -21.63
N CYS A 19 6.20 -45.61 -20.77
CA CYS A 19 6.74 -45.16 -19.49
C CYS A 19 7.18 -46.38 -18.64
N TRP A 20 6.38 -47.44 -18.60
CA TRP A 20 6.70 -48.67 -17.85
C TRP A 20 7.92 -49.42 -18.44
N ARG A 21 8.02 -49.44 -19.76
CA ARG A 21 9.14 -50.11 -20.47
C ARG A 21 10.47 -49.42 -20.21
N HIS A 22 10.47 -48.11 -19.99
CA HIS A 22 11.67 -47.30 -19.73
C HIS A 22 11.82 -46.87 -18.28
N ARG A 23 11.22 -47.59 -17.30
CA ARG A 23 11.26 -47.25 -15.86
C ARG A 23 12.65 -46.97 -15.31
N SER A 24 13.70 -47.65 -15.79
CA SER A 24 15.07 -47.41 -15.36
C SER A 24 15.55 -45.97 -15.67
N ARG A 25 15.12 -45.38 -16.81
CA ARG A 25 15.47 -43.99 -17.16
C ARG A 25 14.79 -42.99 -16.22
N TYR A 26 13.52 -43.25 -15.87
CA TYR A 26 12.79 -42.40 -14.92
C TYR A 26 13.44 -42.43 -13.53
N TYR A 27 13.88 -43.59 -13.04
CA TYR A 27 14.59 -43.64 -11.75
C TYR A 27 15.90 -42.86 -11.78
N TRP A 28 16.69 -42.92 -12.84
CA TRP A 28 17.94 -42.17 -12.98
C TRP A 28 17.67 -40.65 -13.09
N THR A 29 16.70 -40.25 -13.90
CA THR A 29 16.38 -38.81 -14.06
C THR A 29 15.75 -38.22 -12.80
N CYS A 30 14.86 -38.93 -12.11
CA CYS A 30 14.34 -38.49 -10.82
C CYS A 30 15.42 -38.47 -9.73
N GLY A 31 16.34 -39.42 -9.72
CA GLY A 31 17.48 -39.45 -8.80
C GLY A 31 18.43 -38.27 -9.01
N THR A 32 18.77 -37.95 -10.26
CA THR A 32 19.59 -36.77 -10.57
C THR A 32 18.86 -35.47 -10.26
N ALA A 33 17.56 -35.39 -10.50
CA ALA A 33 16.75 -34.22 -10.15
C ALA A 33 16.67 -34.00 -8.65
N LEU A 34 16.55 -35.08 -7.88
CA LEU A 34 16.55 -35.01 -6.40
C LEU A 34 17.91 -34.53 -5.90
N ALA A 35 19.02 -35.06 -6.42
CA ALA A 35 20.34 -34.59 -6.07
C ALA A 35 20.55 -33.10 -6.40
N LEU A 36 20.06 -32.68 -7.56
CA LEU A 36 20.10 -31.28 -8.00
C LEU A 36 19.21 -30.39 -7.12
N ALA A 37 18.03 -30.84 -6.72
CA ALA A 37 17.14 -30.11 -5.80
C ALA A 37 17.80 -29.86 -4.45
N VAL A 38 18.47 -30.88 -3.89
CA VAL A 38 19.20 -30.75 -2.61
C VAL A 38 20.39 -29.81 -2.77
N LEU A 39 21.12 -29.90 -3.88
CA LEU A 39 22.27 -29.03 -4.17
C LEU A 39 21.83 -27.58 -4.27
N VAL A 40 20.75 -27.28 -5.01
CA VAL A 40 20.17 -25.93 -5.11
C VAL A 40 19.71 -25.44 -3.75
N TYR A 41 19.05 -26.29 -2.96
CA TYR A 41 18.64 -25.95 -1.59
C TYR A 41 19.83 -25.53 -0.71
N CYS A 42 20.95 -26.24 -0.79
CA CYS A 42 22.16 -25.91 -0.02
C CYS A 42 22.85 -24.61 -0.47
N ILE A 43 22.70 -24.24 -1.75
CA ILE A 43 23.31 -23.02 -2.31
C ILE A 43 22.43 -21.79 -2.09
N THR A 44 21.10 -21.94 -2.08
CA THR A 44 20.16 -20.84 -1.92
C THR A 44 20.19 -20.34 -0.47
N PRO A 45 20.44 -19.03 -0.23
CA PRO A 45 20.45 -18.49 1.13
C PRO A 45 19.05 -18.54 1.74
N SER A 46 19.01 -18.78 3.05
CA SER A 46 17.76 -18.75 3.81
C SER A 46 17.26 -17.32 3.97
N GLU A 47 15.97 -17.13 3.79
CA GLU A 47 15.28 -15.85 3.98
C GLU A 47 14.28 -15.95 5.13
N TYR A 48 14.21 -14.88 5.92
CA TYR A 48 13.38 -14.78 7.12
C TYR A 48 12.33 -13.69 6.89
N ILE A 49 11.08 -13.98 7.23
CA ILE A 49 9.97 -13.04 7.12
C ILE A 49 9.62 -12.53 8.51
N ALA A 50 9.78 -11.23 8.73
CA ALA A 50 9.22 -10.55 9.89
C ALA A 50 7.89 -9.87 9.50
N GLN A 51 6.93 -9.86 10.42
CA GLN A 51 5.65 -9.20 10.20
C GLN A 51 5.24 -8.32 11.38
N LYS A 52 4.53 -7.23 11.06
CA LYS A 52 3.92 -6.34 12.04
C LYS A 52 2.50 -5.98 11.59
N LYS A 53 1.57 -5.94 12.55
CA LYS A 53 0.19 -5.53 12.29
C LYS A 53 -0.13 -4.28 13.08
N ILE A 54 -0.60 -3.27 12.37
CA ILE A 54 -1.04 -2.00 12.92
C ILE A 54 -2.49 -1.73 12.54
N ALA A 55 -3.22 -1.11 13.44
CA ALA A 55 -4.57 -0.63 13.17
C ALA A 55 -4.59 0.90 13.23
N ASP A 56 -5.29 1.53 12.29
CA ASP A 56 -5.65 2.94 12.38
C ASP A 56 -6.89 3.02 13.28
N GLU A 57 -6.69 3.49 14.52
CA GLU A 57 -7.80 3.67 15.44
C GLU A 57 -8.52 4.99 15.12
N PRO A 58 -9.82 4.92 14.86
CA PRO A 58 -10.63 6.14 14.90
C PRO A 58 -10.54 6.70 16.32
N VAL A 59 -10.11 7.95 16.47
CA VAL A 59 -10.14 8.62 17.76
C VAL A 59 -11.58 8.61 18.26
N GLU A 60 -11.88 7.84 19.31
CA GLU A 60 -13.16 7.89 19.97
C GLU A 60 -13.33 9.25 20.65
N THR A 61 -13.93 10.18 19.93
CA THR A 61 -14.28 11.53 20.40
C THR A 61 -15.38 11.48 21.49
N ASP A 62 -15.88 10.31 21.84
CA ASP A 62 -16.98 10.16 22.81
C ASP A 62 -16.61 10.49 24.25
N LEU A 63 -15.32 10.47 24.60
CA LEU A 63 -14.89 10.68 26.01
C LEU A 63 -14.79 12.16 26.40
N LEU A 64 -14.69 13.08 25.45
CA LEU A 64 -14.41 14.50 25.70
C LEU A 64 -15.59 15.46 25.51
N LEU A 65 -16.69 15.02 24.93
CA LEU A 65 -17.83 15.90 24.61
C LEU A 65 -19.11 15.40 25.28
N GLY A 66 -19.23 15.61 26.58
CA GLY A 66 -20.52 15.62 27.29
C GLY A 66 -21.46 16.73 26.80
N LEU A 67 -21.49 17.02 25.51
CA LEU A 67 -22.23 18.11 24.88
C LEU A 67 -23.25 17.59 23.87
N ASN A 68 -24.53 17.77 24.24
CA ASN A 68 -25.78 17.92 23.47
C ASN A 68 -25.85 17.51 21.97
N LYS A 69 -27.10 17.17 21.54
CA LYS A 69 -27.57 16.76 20.21
C LYS A 69 -26.93 17.43 18.97
N THR A 70 -26.44 18.65 19.09
CA THR A 70 -25.70 19.38 18.04
C THR A 70 -24.38 18.70 17.70
N THR A 71 -23.77 17.99 18.65
CA THR A 71 -22.52 17.27 18.49
C THR A 71 -22.67 16.01 17.64
N ALA A 72 -23.86 15.39 17.64
CA ALA A 72 -24.11 14.19 16.81
C ALA A 72 -24.16 14.52 15.32
N MET A 73 -24.65 15.70 14.94
CA MET A 73 -24.64 16.16 13.54
C MET A 73 -23.22 16.52 13.12
N ILE A 74 -22.45 17.17 13.99
CA ILE A 74 -21.01 17.47 13.74
C ILE A 74 -20.22 16.17 13.60
N LYS A 75 -20.50 15.16 14.44
CA LYS A 75 -19.85 13.84 14.38
C LYS A 75 -20.14 13.11 13.07
N LYS A 76 -21.32 13.25 12.50
CA LYS A 76 -21.68 12.62 11.21
C LYS A 76 -20.97 13.29 10.03
N GLU A 77 -20.83 14.60 10.03
CA GLU A 77 -20.03 15.32 9.03
C GLU A 77 -18.51 15.09 9.20
N LEU A 78 -18.02 15.02 10.43
CA LEU A 78 -16.63 14.71 10.75
C LEU A 78 -16.18 13.33 10.26
N ASN A 79 -17.06 12.32 10.39
CA ASN A 79 -16.75 10.97 9.91
C ASN A 79 -16.73 10.88 8.38
N ASN A 80 -17.48 11.73 7.68
CA ASN A 80 -17.50 11.75 6.22
C ASN A 80 -16.19 12.34 5.64
N ASP A 81 -15.58 13.32 6.31
CA ASP A 81 -14.33 13.91 5.84
C ASP A 81 -13.10 12.97 5.99
N ASP A 82 -13.18 12.01 6.91
CA ASP A 82 -12.13 10.99 7.09
C ASP A 82 -12.25 9.79 6.13
N GLU A 83 -13.37 9.66 5.38
CA GLU A 83 -13.57 8.55 4.44
C GLU A 83 -12.49 8.49 3.34
N GLY A 84 -11.95 9.64 2.93
CA GLY A 84 -10.88 9.69 1.94
C GLY A 84 -9.56 9.04 2.38
N LEU A 85 -9.31 8.92 3.69
CA LEU A 85 -8.09 8.31 4.25
C LEU A 85 -8.31 6.89 4.78
N LYS A 86 -9.56 6.44 4.86
CA LYS A 86 -9.90 5.02 5.06
C LYS A 86 -9.72 4.19 3.80
N ASN A 87 -9.36 4.83 2.67
CA ASN A 87 -9.10 4.11 1.43
C ASN A 87 -7.78 3.33 1.57
N PRO A 88 -7.82 1.98 1.54
CA PRO A 88 -6.63 1.13 1.65
C PRO A 88 -5.62 1.39 0.54
N GLU A 89 -6.02 1.99 -0.57
CA GLU A 89 -5.16 2.35 -1.70
C GLU A 89 -4.10 3.39 -1.33
N ILE A 90 -4.39 4.31 -0.40
CA ILE A 90 -3.42 5.32 0.04
C ILE A 90 -2.21 4.68 0.73
N TYR A 91 -2.44 3.68 1.57
CA TYR A 91 -1.36 2.96 2.25
C TYR A 91 -0.47 2.22 1.25
N SER A 92 -1.11 1.60 0.24
CA SER A 92 -0.37 0.92 -0.83
C SER A 92 0.45 1.89 -1.66
N LEU A 93 -0.11 3.06 -1.99
CA LEU A 93 0.57 4.10 -2.76
C LEU A 93 1.79 4.66 -2.01
N ILE A 94 1.68 4.90 -0.70
CA ILE A 94 2.81 5.36 0.10
C ILE A 94 3.91 4.30 0.16
N LEU A 95 3.56 3.05 0.50
CA LEU A 95 4.52 1.95 0.65
C LEU A 95 5.24 1.58 -0.66
N SER A 96 4.57 1.71 -1.81
CA SER A 96 5.15 1.47 -3.13
C SER A 96 5.89 2.68 -3.71
N SER A 97 5.83 3.86 -3.06
CA SER A 97 6.46 5.05 -3.59
C SER A 97 7.99 4.97 -3.49
N ARG A 98 8.67 5.42 -4.56
CA ARG A 98 10.13 5.51 -4.59
C ARG A 98 10.69 6.31 -3.42
N GLN A 99 10.07 7.46 -3.11
CA GLN A 99 10.48 8.33 -2.02
C GLN A 99 10.46 7.63 -0.66
N PHE A 100 9.47 6.78 -0.42
CA PHE A 100 9.38 5.99 0.80
C PHE A 100 10.51 4.94 0.88
N CYS A 101 10.80 4.24 -0.21
CA CYS A 101 11.91 3.29 -0.29
C CYS A 101 13.27 3.98 -0.09
N GLU A 102 13.46 5.17 -0.64
CA GLU A 102 14.66 6.00 -0.41
C GLU A 102 14.84 6.37 1.06
N GLN A 103 13.75 6.72 1.76
CA GLN A 103 13.80 6.95 3.19
C GLN A 103 14.15 5.69 3.99
N LEU A 104 13.68 4.52 3.55
CA LEU A 104 14.05 3.24 4.19
C LEU A 104 15.52 2.89 3.96
N ALA A 105 16.07 3.22 2.79
CA ALA A 105 17.48 3.00 2.47
C ALA A 105 18.43 3.70 3.45
N THR A 106 18.02 4.82 4.04
CA THR A 106 18.83 5.60 5.02
C THR A 106 18.73 5.09 6.46
N ILE A 107 18.01 3.97 6.71
CA ILE A 107 17.89 3.43 8.06
C ILE A 107 19.23 2.84 8.50
N SER A 108 19.73 3.26 9.65
CA SER A 108 20.93 2.69 10.24
C SER A 108 20.63 1.30 10.81
N ILE A 109 21.39 0.29 10.36
CA ILE A 109 21.34 -1.08 10.87
C ILE A 109 22.29 -1.27 12.04
N ASN A 110 23.48 -0.67 11.92
CA ASN A 110 24.51 -0.61 12.96
C ASN A 110 25.09 0.80 12.97
N ASP A 111 25.92 1.13 13.97
CA ASP A 111 26.52 2.46 14.16
C ASP A 111 27.25 3.02 12.92
N SER A 112 27.62 2.17 11.94
CA SER A 112 28.40 2.56 10.77
C SER A 112 27.82 2.11 9.41
N THR A 113 26.64 1.44 9.39
CA THR A 113 26.14 0.86 8.14
C THR A 113 24.64 1.11 7.97
N ASP A 114 24.28 1.80 6.90
CA ASP A 114 22.91 2.03 6.49
C ASP A 114 22.35 0.82 5.73
N TYR A 115 21.01 0.72 5.64
CA TYR A 115 20.35 -0.38 4.92
C TYR A 115 20.73 -0.43 3.45
N TYR A 116 20.96 0.72 2.82
CA TYR A 116 21.48 0.81 1.45
C TYR A 116 22.82 0.07 1.30
N HIS A 117 23.80 0.39 2.12
CA HIS A 117 25.13 -0.23 2.05
C HIS A 117 25.11 -1.72 2.41
N TYR A 118 24.22 -2.11 3.31
CA TYR A 118 24.01 -3.52 3.64
C TYR A 118 23.50 -4.31 2.44
N LEU A 119 22.45 -3.82 1.75
CA LEU A 119 21.89 -4.46 0.56
C LEU A 119 22.89 -4.49 -0.59
N LEU A 120 23.64 -3.41 -0.78
CA LEU A 120 24.67 -3.33 -1.80
C LEU A 120 25.75 -4.40 -1.59
N LYS A 121 26.23 -4.55 -0.36
CA LYS A 121 27.19 -5.60 -0.01
C LYS A 121 26.59 -6.99 -0.23
N GLN A 122 25.36 -7.21 0.21
CA GLN A 122 24.66 -8.48 0.03
C GLN A 122 24.51 -8.86 -1.45
N SER A 123 24.24 -7.88 -2.34
CA SER A 123 24.13 -8.11 -3.78
C SER A 123 25.47 -8.40 -4.45
N GLN A 124 26.57 -7.88 -3.90
CA GLN A 124 27.93 -8.17 -4.40
C GLN A 124 28.42 -9.55 -4.00
N ASP A 125 28.00 -10.04 -2.83
CA ASP A 125 28.39 -11.36 -2.32
C ASP A 125 27.66 -12.52 -3.01
N SER A 126 26.50 -12.25 -3.64
CA SER A 126 25.68 -13.26 -4.30
C SER A 126 26.03 -13.38 -5.78
N TRP A 127 26.37 -14.59 -6.25
CA TRP A 127 26.71 -14.84 -7.65
C TRP A 127 25.52 -14.67 -8.61
N TYR A 128 24.30 -15.03 -8.19
CA TYR A 128 23.10 -14.90 -9.01
C TYR A 128 22.63 -13.43 -9.08
N ASP A 129 22.75 -12.65 -7.99
CA ASP A 129 22.47 -11.21 -8.01
C ASP A 129 23.41 -10.48 -8.98
N ARG A 130 24.70 -10.88 -9.00
CA ARG A 130 25.67 -10.36 -9.99
C ARG A 130 25.29 -10.72 -11.43
N PHE A 131 24.80 -11.94 -11.65
CA PHE A 131 24.41 -12.40 -12.99
C PHE A 131 23.20 -11.59 -13.48
N PHE A 132 22.16 -11.41 -12.67
CA PHE A 132 20.99 -10.61 -13.04
C PHE A 132 21.34 -9.14 -13.21
N ARG A 133 22.18 -8.58 -12.36
CA ARG A 133 22.65 -7.19 -12.49
C ARG A 133 23.43 -6.93 -13.77
N PHE A 134 24.14 -7.92 -14.29
CA PHE A 134 24.85 -7.80 -15.58
C PHE A 134 23.88 -7.57 -16.76
N PHE A 135 22.66 -8.09 -16.68
CA PHE A 135 21.61 -7.88 -17.68
C PHE A 135 20.72 -6.66 -17.40
N SER A 136 20.76 -6.08 -16.21
CA SER A 136 20.04 -4.86 -15.85
C SER A 136 20.86 -3.65 -16.27
N SER A 137 20.21 -2.72 -16.98
CA SER A 137 20.80 -1.44 -17.39
C SER A 137 20.63 -0.35 -16.33
N ASP A 138 20.13 -0.69 -15.15
CA ASP A 138 19.78 0.24 -14.09
C ASP A 138 21.01 0.74 -13.35
N SER A 139 20.93 1.95 -12.80
CA SER A 139 21.96 2.45 -11.90
C SER A 139 22.00 1.59 -10.63
N GLU A 140 23.16 1.50 -9.99
CA GLU A 140 23.34 0.74 -8.74
C GLU A 140 22.36 1.18 -7.65
N TYR A 141 22.06 2.47 -7.61
CA TYR A 141 21.06 3.05 -6.70
C TYR A 141 19.64 2.57 -7.02
N ASP A 142 19.23 2.60 -8.28
CA ASP A 142 17.90 2.16 -8.71
C ASP A 142 17.69 0.67 -8.45
N TYR A 143 18.72 -0.14 -8.65
CA TYR A 143 18.70 -1.57 -8.32
C TYR A 143 18.43 -1.80 -6.82
N VAL A 144 19.13 -1.10 -5.93
CA VAL A 144 18.94 -1.25 -4.48
C VAL A 144 17.56 -0.79 -4.05
N ILE A 145 17.06 0.32 -4.59
CA ILE A 145 15.69 0.79 -4.31
C ILE A 145 14.65 -0.23 -4.78
N GLY A 146 14.83 -0.83 -5.96
CA GLY A 146 14.00 -1.92 -6.45
C GLY A 146 14.00 -3.13 -5.51
N CYS A 147 15.18 -3.54 -5.03
CA CYS A 147 15.31 -4.61 -4.03
C CYS A 147 14.56 -4.31 -2.71
N ILE A 148 14.59 -3.06 -2.24
CA ILE A 148 13.84 -2.63 -1.05
C ILE A 148 12.33 -2.78 -1.31
N GLN A 149 11.86 -2.35 -2.47
CA GLN A 149 10.46 -2.41 -2.85
C GLN A 149 9.95 -3.85 -2.94
N GLU A 150 10.72 -4.77 -3.50
CA GLU A 150 10.35 -6.18 -3.62
C GLU A 150 10.31 -6.91 -2.26
N ARG A 151 11.19 -6.52 -1.32
CA ARG A 151 11.27 -7.12 0.01
C ARG A 151 10.15 -6.69 0.96
N ILE A 152 9.48 -5.57 0.67
CA ILE A 152 8.38 -5.06 1.49
C ILE A 152 7.06 -5.54 0.89
N LYS A 153 6.43 -6.47 1.59
CA LYS A 153 5.10 -6.94 1.25
C LYS A 153 4.09 -6.35 2.24
N TYR A 154 2.94 -5.96 1.75
CA TYR A 154 1.89 -5.42 2.60
C TYR A 154 0.52 -5.95 2.18
N SER A 155 -0.37 -6.05 3.13
CA SER A 155 -1.77 -6.32 2.88
C SER A 155 -2.65 -5.45 3.78
N VAL A 156 -3.70 -4.88 3.21
CA VAL A 156 -4.65 -4.03 3.91
C VAL A 156 -6.00 -4.71 3.88
N SER A 157 -6.60 -4.90 5.06
CA SER A 157 -7.93 -5.50 5.16
C SER A 157 -9.00 -4.45 4.85
N LEU A 158 -9.90 -4.77 3.89
CA LEU A 158 -11.02 -3.89 3.53
C LEU A 158 -12.12 -3.84 4.61
N LYS A 159 -12.22 -4.87 5.46
CA LYS A 159 -13.27 -4.97 6.49
C LYS A 159 -12.88 -4.28 7.79
N ASN A 160 -11.60 -4.38 8.15
CA ASN A 160 -11.06 -3.77 9.36
C ASN A 160 -9.83 -2.94 8.93
N PRO A 161 -9.61 -1.75 9.49
CA PRO A 161 -8.48 -0.89 9.13
C PRO A 161 -7.15 -1.46 9.68
N ILE A 162 -6.88 -2.74 9.38
CA ILE A 162 -5.65 -3.45 9.79
C ILE A 162 -4.71 -3.49 8.61
N ILE A 163 -3.51 -2.97 8.82
CA ILE A 163 -2.41 -3.00 7.87
C ILE A 163 -1.41 -4.04 8.36
N THR A 164 -1.16 -5.05 7.55
CA THR A 164 -0.11 -6.05 7.80
C THR A 164 1.07 -5.71 6.90
N ILE A 165 2.22 -5.46 7.51
CA ILE A 165 3.49 -5.21 6.82
C ILE A 165 4.39 -6.40 7.08
N GLN A 166 5.04 -6.89 6.02
CA GLN A 166 5.98 -8.00 6.06
C GLN A 166 7.26 -7.57 5.34
N THR A 167 8.40 -7.95 5.88
CA THR A 167 9.70 -7.75 5.23
C THR A 167 10.49 -9.04 5.22
N GLU A 168 11.17 -9.27 4.11
CA GLU A 168 12.00 -10.45 3.87
C GLU A 168 13.47 -10.03 3.92
N ASP A 169 14.29 -10.74 4.71
CA ASP A 169 15.73 -10.53 4.73
C ASP A 169 16.48 -11.82 5.09
N ARG A 170 17.76 -11.90 4.73
CA ARG A 170 18.64 -13.04 5.07
C ARG A 170 18.97 -13.09 6.56
N GLN A 171 18.87 -11.98 7.26
CA GLN A 171 19.11 -11.90 8.69
C GLN A 171 17.81 -11.62 9.45
N PRO A 172 17.39 -12.50 10.39
CA PRO A 172 16.12 -12.35 11.09
C PRO A 172 16.02 -11.06 11.90
N ARG A 173 17.14 -10.60 12.45
CA ARG A 173 17.22 -9.34 13.19
C ARG A 173 16.98 -8.12 12.29
N ILE A 174 17.53 -8.15 11.08
CA ILE A 174 17.36 -7.05 10.11
C ILE A 174 15.93 -7.04 9.58
N ALA A 175 15.35 -8.21 9.24
CA ALA A 175 13.95 -8.30 8.85
C ALA A 175 13.02 -7.66 9.90
N ALA A 176 13.23 -7.96 11.20
CA ALA A 176 12.45 -7.36 12.29
C ALA A 176 12.68 -5.85 12.43
N LEU A 177 13.92 -5.37 12.29
CA LEU A 177 14.25 -3.95 12.33
C LEU A 177 13.59 -3.17 11.19
N ILE A 178 13.65 -3.72 9.98
CA ILE A 178 13.10 -3.05 8.79
C ILE A 178 11.57 -3.03 8.83
N VAL A 179 10.89 -4.11 9.24
CA VAL A 179 9.42 -4.08 9.38
C VAL A 179 8.97 -3.07 10.42
N ASP A 180 9.71 -2.94 11.52
CA ASP A 180 9.40 -1.96 12.57
C ASP A 180 9.61 -0.53 12.08
N SER A 181 10.74 -0.27 11.42
CA SER A 181 11.06 1.02 10.82
C SER A 181 10.08 1.40 9.71
N THR A 182 9.71 0.45 8.84
CA THR A 182 8.70 0.65 7.78
C THR A 182 7.35 1.03 8.38
N SER A 183 6.93 0.31 9.41
CA SER A 183 5.68 0.61 10.13
C SER A 183 5.71 2.01 10.75
N SER A 184 6.79 2.37 11.44
CA SER A 184 6.93 3.68 12.10
C SER A 184 6.96 4.83 11.08
N ARG A 185 7.67 4.67 9.97
CA ARG A 185 7.71 5.68 8.91
C ARG A 185 6.37 5.80 8.16
N LEU A 186 5.67 4.68 7.94
CA LEU A 186 4.32 4.71 7.38
C LEU A 186 3.37 5.49 8.28
N GLN A 187 3.37 5.21 9.59
CA GLN A 187 2.58 5.95 10.56
C GLN A 187 2.89 7.46 10.51
N GLN A 188 4.16 7.83 10.53
CA GLN A 188 4.58 9.24 10.43
C GLN A 188 4.11 9.90 9.12
N SER A 189 4.24 9.19 7.98
CA SER A 189 3.80 9.72 6.69
C SER A 189 2.29 9.95 6.65
N ILE A 190 1.49 9.05 7.22
CA ILE A 190 0.04 9.18 7.30
C ILE A 190 -0.34 10.33 8.23
N ILE A 191 0.29 10.42 9.41
CA ILE A 191 0.06 11.51 10.37
C ILE A 191 0.37 12.85 9.70
N HIS A 192 1.53 12.96 9.04
CA HIS A 192 1.92 14.18 8.34
C HIS A 192 0.92 14.55 7.24
N HIS A 193 0.46 13.58 6.45
CA HIS A 193 -0.52 13.82 5.39
C HIS A 193 -1.88 14.27 5.95
N LYS A 194 -2.38 13.60 7.01
CA LYS A 194 -3.61 13.99 7.70
C LYS A 194 -3.51 15.41 8.28
N LEU A 195 -2.40 15.71 8.95
CA LEU A 195 -2.16 17.03 9.54
C LEU A 195 -2.07 18.13 8.47
N TYR A 196 -1.36 17.88 7.38
CA TYR A 196 -1.24 18.81 6.27
C TYR A 196 -2.61 19.16 5.67
N ARG A 197 -3.47 18.16 5.41
CA ARG A 197 -4.84 18.41 4.91
C ARG A 197 -5.64 19.28 5.88
N LYS A 198 -5.65 18.96 7.17
CA LYS A 198 -6.36 19.77 8.18
C LYS A 198 -5.84 21.20 8.27
N GLN A 199 -4.53 21.41 8.10
CA GLN A 199 -3.96 22.75 8.01
C GLN A 199 -4.48 23.51 6.77
N GLN A 200 -4.58 22.85 5.61
CA GLN A 200 -5.14 23.46 4.41
C GLN A 200 -6.63 23.83 4.59
N ASP A 201 -7.41 22.98 5.26
CA ASP A 201 -8.82 23.23 5.56
C ASP A 201 -8.97 24.46 6.46
N VAL A 202 -8.13 24.62 7.48
CA VAL A 202 -8.10 25.82 8.34
C VAL A 202 -7.73 27.08 7.55
N LEU A 203 -6.74 27.00 6.64
CA LEU A 203 -6.36 28.12 5.80
C LEU A 203 -7.49 28.53 4.84
N ALA A 204 -8.17 27.56 4.24
CA ALA A 204 -9.33 27.80 3.37
C ALA A 204 -10.50 28.43 4.17
N ALA A 205 -10.79 27.91 5.36
CA ALA A 205 -11.84 28.45 6.22
C ALA A 205 -11.54 29.90 6.67
N LYS A 206 -10.28 30.22 7.02
CA LYS A 206 -9.83 31.59 7.33
C LYS A 206 -10.00 32.54 6.16
N LYS A 207 -9.65 32.12 4.96
CA LYS A 207 -9.85 32.91 3.77
C LYS A 207 -11.32 33.21 3.52
N ASN A 208 -12.18 32.15 3.58
CA ASN A 208 -13.63 32.28 3.38
C ASN A 208 -14.27 33.24 4.41
N GLU A 209 -13.84 33.20 5.68
CA GLU A 209 -14.30 34.14 6.71
C GLU A 209 -13.83 35.56 6.41
N SER A 210 -12.59 35.77 6.00
CA SER A 210 -12.06 37.09 5.63
C SER A 210 -12.84 37.70 4.48
N ASP A 211 -13.13 36.91 3.44
CA ASP A 211 -13.91 37.36 2.29
C ASP A 211 -15.35 37.74 2.71
N ALA A 212 -16.01 36.88 3.49
CA ALA A 212 -17.36 37.15 4.02
C ALA A 212 -17.38 38.39 4.95
N THR A 213 -16.30 38.63 5.69
CA THR A 213 -16.17 39.83 6.54
C THR A 213 -16.09 41.09 5.71
N ALA A 214 -15.33 41.07 4.63
CA ALA A 214 -15.19 42.20 3.69
C ALA A 214 -16.53 42.54 3.03
N ASP A 215 -17.25 41.52 2.54
CA ASP A 215 -18.57 41.66 1.93
C ASP A 215 -19.61 42.24 2.91
N TYR A 216 -19.62 41.72 4.15
CA TYR A 216 -20.51 42.25 5.18
C TYR A 216 -20.20 43.70 5.54
N GLN A 217 -18.93 44.04 5.71
CA GLN A 217 -18.52 45.44 6.02
C GLN A 217 -18.86 46.37 4.89
N GLU A 218 -18.70 45.96 3.61
CA GLU A 218 -19.10 46.78 2.48
C GLU A 218 -20.62 46.98 2.41
N ALA A 219 -21.40 45.94 2.67
CA ALA A 219 -22.87 46.08 2.71
C ALA A 219 -23.33 47.05 3.80
N VAL A 220 -22.73 46.93 5.01
CA VAL A 220 -23.00 47.85 6.11
C VAL A 220 -22.66 49.29 5.72
N ARG A 221 -21.51 49.51 5.10
CA ARG A 221 -21.09 50.83 4.65
C ARG A 221 -22.05 51.41 3.60
N ARG A 222 -22.47 50.61 2.61
CA ARG A 222 -23.44 51.03 1.56
C ARG A 222 -24.79 51.36 2.18
N TYR A 223 -25.27 50.55 3.15
CA TYR A 223 -26.49 50.81 3.85
C TYR A 223 -26.42 52.14 4.62
N ALA A 224 -25.37 52.35 5.44
CA ALA A 224 -25.17 53.58 6.21
C ALA A 224 -25.11 54.82 5.33
N GLN A 225 -24.30 54.80 4.24
CA GLN A 225 -24.22 55.92 3.30
C GLN A 225 -25.54 56.27 2.66
N TYR A 226 -26.35 55.26 2.30
CA TYR A 226 -27.67 55.51 1.72
C TYR A 226 -28.67 56.10 2.70
N VAL A 227 -28.68 55.58 3.95
CA VAL A 227 -29.54 56.08 5.05
C VAL A 227 -29.14 57.52 5.41
N ASP A 228 -27.86 57.83 5.53
CA ASP A 228 -27.36 59.16 5.85
C ASP A 228 -27.76 60.21 4.77
N ALA A 229 -27.76 59.81 3.49
CA ALA A 229 -28.08 60.68 2.36
C ALA A 229 -29.60 60.87 2.18
N HIS A 230 -30.44 59.90 2.55
CA HIS A 230 -31.86 59.87 2.16
C HIS A 230 -32.81 59.58 3.33
N GLY A 231 -32.33 59.42 4.57
CA GLY A 231 -33.10 58.97 5.73
C GLY A 231 -34.25 59.95 6.12
N SER A 232 -34.23 61.21 5.69
CA SER A 232 -35.31 62.17 5.93
C SER A 232 -36.41 62.18 4.83
N SER A 233 -36.21 61.38 3.76
CA SER A 233 -37.19 61.31 2.66
C SER A 233 -38.29 60.29 2.97
N ASN A 234 -39.53 60.71 2.91
CA ASN A 234 -40.69 59.83 3.18
C ASN A 234 -41.27 59.21 1.88
N ASP A 235 -40.42 59.10 0.87
CA ASP A 235 -40.78 58.53 -0.44
C ASP A 235 -40.75 57.00 -0.41
N HIS A 236 -41.82 56.39 -0.97
CA HIS A 236 -41.95 54.92 -1.03
C HIS A 236 -40.78 54.23 -1.72
N GLN A 237 -40.16 54.84 -2.72
CA GLN A 237 -39.01 54.30 -3.46
C GLN A 237 -37.77 54.25 -2.56
N THR A 238 -37.54 55.31 -1.81
CA THR A 238 -36.44 55.41 -0.84
C THR A 238 -36.59 54.39 0.29
N GLN A 239 -37.81 54.23 0.82
CA GLN A 239 -38.12 53.22 1.84
C GLN A 239 -37.89 51.78 1.33
N SER A 240 -38.32 51.51 0.09
CA SER A 240 -38.08 50.19 -0.53
C SER A 240 -36.58 49.87 -0.69
N GLN A 241 -35.77 50.85 -1.11
CA GLN A 241 -34.32 50.67 -1.25
C GLN A 241 -33.61 50.48 0.10
N ILE A 242 -34.03 51.23 1.16
CA ILE A 242 -33.53 51.06 2.52
C ILE A 242 -33.80 49.62 3.00
N SER A 243 -35.04 49.15 2.81
CA SER A 243 -35.43 47.78 3.23
C SER A 243 -34.62 46.70 2.49
N THR A 244 -34.36 46.89 1.20
CA THR A 244 -33.53 45.99 0.37
C THR A 244 -32.07 45.95 0.87
N LEU A 245 -31.49 47.10 1.14
CA LEU A 245 -30.11 47.19 1.67
C LEU A 245 -30.00 46.58 3.07
N GLN A 246 -31.01 46.82 3.92
CA GLN A 246 -31.11 46.25 5.25
C GLN A 246 -31.22 44.71 5.21
N HIS A 247 -32.03 44.17 4.27
CA HIS A 247 -32.13 42.73 4.04
C HIS A 247 -30.80 42.14 3.59
N ASN A 248 -30.09 42.84 2.69
CA ASN A 248 -28.77 42.41 2.22
C ASN A 248 -27.70 42.35 3.35
N VAL A 249 -27.70 43.42 4.20
CA VAL A 249 -26.82 43.41 5.40
C VAL A 249 -27.14 42.24 6.32
N LYS A 250 -28.44 41.93 6.55
CA LYS A 250 -28.83 40.79 7.35
C LYS A 250 -28.38 39.48 6.76
N LEU A 251 -28.57 39.25 5.46
CA LEU A 251 -28.16 38.05 4.74
C LEU A 251 -26.63 37.86 4.85
N LEU A 252 -25.82 38.87 4.56
CA LEU A 252 -24.39 38.81 4.64
C LEU A 252 -23.86 38.63 6.08
N SER A 253 -24.60 39.14 7.09
CA SER A 253 -24.31 38.87 8.51
C SER A 253 -24.49 37.40 8.89
N GLU A 254 -25.50 36.74 8.31
CA GLU A 254 -25.73 35.30 8.51
C GLU A 254 -24.65 34.47 7.84
N ILE A 255 -24.24 34.82 6.61
CA ILE A 255 -23.12 34.19 5.91
C ILE A 255 -21.82 34.35 6.70
N TYR A 256 -21.51 35.56 7.17
CA TYR A 256 -20.33 35.80 8.02
C TYR A 256 -20.33 34.92 9.27
N LYS A 257 -21.44 34.83 9.99
CA LYS A 257 -21.56 33.97 11.18
C LYS A 257 -21.32 32.51 10.84
N GLU A 258 -21.88 32.02 9.74
CA GLU A 258 -21.70 30.64 9.27
C GLU A 258 -20.22 30.37 8.96
N LYS A 259 -19.52 31.26 8.25
CA LYS A 259 -18.10 31.11 7.92
C LYS A 259 -17.21 31.18 9.15
N SER A 260 -17.55 32.07 10.13
CA SER A 260 -16.83 32.16 11.40
C SER A 260 -16.97 30.85 12.21
N ILE A 261 -18.16 30.24 12.26
CA ILE A 261 -18.39 28.96 12.91
C ILE A 261 -17.61 27.85 12.17
N SER A 262 -17.62 27.87 10.83
CA SER A 262 -16.87 26.90 10.01
C SER A 262 -15.35 26.96 10.30
N ARG A 263 -14.77 28.17 10.40
CA ARG A 263 -13.37 28.35 10.80
C ARG A 263 -13.12 27.81 12.20
N ALA A 264 -13.93 28.15 13.18
CA ALA A 264 -13.78 27.67 14.56
C ALA A 264 -13.84 26.12 14.63
N ARG A 265 -14.71 25.50 13.82
CA ARG A 265 -14.76 24.04 13.69
C ARG A 265 -13.47 23.47 13.10
N ALA A 266 -12.97 24.04 12.00
CA ALA A 266 -11.72 23.59 11.36
C ALA A 266 -10.52 23.70 12.32
N GLU A 267 -10.43 24.79 13.08
CA GLU A 267 -9.38 24.98 14.10
C GLU A 267 -9.52 23.96 15.25
N ALA A 268 -10.72 23.70 15.73
CA ALA A 268 -10.95 22.70 16.77
C ALA A 268 -10.58 21.28 16.28
N LEU A 269 -10.90 20.94 15.02
CA LEU A 269 -10.53 19.69 14.41
C LEU A 269 -9.02 19.50 14.28
N LEU A 270 -8.29 20.57 13.94
CA LEU A 270 -6.85 20.52 13.87
C LEU A 270 -6.23 20.27 15.26
N GLN A 271 -6.81 20.81 16.33
CA GLN A 271 -6.33 20.64 17.69
C GLN A 271 -6.66 19.26 18.30
N GLN A 272 -7.81 18.67 17.93
CA GLN A 272 -8.29 17.43 18.55
C GLN A 272 -7.67 16.17 17.95
N GLN A 273 -7.22 16.18 16.70
CA GLN A 273 -6.79 14.96 16.02
C GLN A 273 -5.27 14.80 16.01
N GLN A 274 -4.75 14.11 17.02
CA GLN A 274 -3.53 13.33 16.84
C GLN A 274 -3.97 11.92 16.39
N PRO A 275 -3.75 11.53 15.11
CA PRO A 275 -4.07 10.20 14.66
C PRO A 275 -3.26 9.18 15.49
N SER A 276 -3.96 8.26 16.13
CA SER A 276 -3.35 7.21 16.93
C SER A 276 -3.33 5.91 16.13
N PHE A 277 -2.17 5.29 16.07
CA PHE A 277 -2.03 3.92 15.55
C PHE A 277 -1.77 2.98 16.70
N THR A 278 -2.55 1.92 16.78
CA THR A 278 -2.32 0.87 17.75
C THR A 278 -1.59 -0.29 17.10
N THR A 279 -0.51 -0.73 17.74
CA THR A 279 0.22 -1.92 17.33
C THR A 279 -0.51 -3.15 17.85
N LEU A 280 -1.13 -3.92 16.96
CA LEU A 280 -1.82 -5.16 17.31
C LEU A 280 -0.83 -6.33 17.48
N VAL A 281 0.17 -6.40 16.62
CA VAL A 281 1.24 -7.40 16.68
C VAL A 281 2.55 -6.67 16.46
N SER A 282 3.43 -6.71 17.45
CA SER A 282 4.77 -6.11 17.35
C SER A 282 5.68 -6.96 16.47
N ALA A 283 6.68 -6.31 15.86
CA ALA A 283 7.71 -7.01 15.13
C ALA A 283 8.46 -7.97 16.06
N SER A 284 8.52 -9.24 15.69
CA SER A 284 9.32 -10.25 16.36
C SER A 284 10.38 -10.80 15.40
N THR A 285 11.55 -11.14 15.95
CA THR A 285 12.58 -11.81 15.16
C THR A 285 12.11 -13.22 14.80
N PRO A 286 11.98 -13.56 13.52
CA PRO A 286 11.58 -14.90 13.09
C PRO A 286 12.65 -15.93 13.50
N GLN A 287 12.21 -17.08 14.04
CA GLN A 287 13.10 -18.13 14.47
C GLN A 287 13.37 -19.15 13.36
N GLU A 288 12.42 -19.30 12.42
CA GLU A 288 12.51 -20.27 11.32
C GLU A 288 12.61 -19.53 9.98
N PRO A 289 13.41 -20.05 9.03
CA PRO A 289 13.49 -19.52 7.69
C PRO A 289 12.18 -19.77 6.93
N ALA A 290 11.71 -18.77 6.22
CA ALA A 290 10.50 -18.87 5.40
C ALA A 290 10.76 -19.50 4.02
N SER A 291 11.97 -19.33 3.48
CA SER A 291 12.42 -19.91 2.22
C SER A 291 13.92 -20.25 2.28
N PRO A 292 14.41 -21.18 1.42
CA PRO A 292 13.65 -22.10 0.57
C PRO A 292 13.04 -23.26 1.37
N LEU A 293 11.83 -23.68 0.99
CA LEU A 293 11.20 -24.88 1.56
C LEU A 293 11.74 -26.13 0.84
N LEU A 294 12.49 -26.98 1.53
CA LEU A 294 13.13 -28.19 0.98
C LEU A 294 12.10 -29.08 0.25
N ILE A 295 10.94 -29.30 0.86
CA ILE A 295 9.89 -30.17 0.32
C ILE A 295 9.36 -29.60 -1.01
N VAL A 296 9.14 -28.30 -1.11
CA VAL A 296 8.64 -27.65 -2.32
C VAL A 296 9.66 -27.76 -3.45
N ASN A 297 10.94 -27.52 -3.16
CA ASN A 297 12.02 -27.69 -4.13
C ASN A 297 12.11 -29.12 -4.66
N ILE A 298 12.07 -30.10 -3.80
CA ILE A 298 12.12 -31.51 -4.21
C ILE A 298 10.93 -31.85 -5.12
N LEU A 299 9.71 -31.45 -4.72
CA LEU A 299 8.51 -31.70 -5.53
C LEU A 299 8.60 -31.01 -6.91
N LEU A 300 9.06 -29.77 -6.94
CA LEU A 300 9.16 -29.00 -8.19
C LEU A 300 10.16 -29.64 -9.16
N TYR A 301 11.39 -29.93 -8.69
CA TYR A 301 12.43 -30.50 -9.56
C TYR A 301 12.11 -31.93 -10.01
N THR A 302 11.52 -32.76 -9.13
CA THR A 302 11.10 -34.11 -9.50
C THR A 302 9.96 -34.09 -10.50
N PHE A 303 9.00 -33.19 -10.36
CA PHE A 303 7.91 -33.00 -11.31
C PHE A 303 8.44 -32.56 -12.68
N LEU A 304 9.33 -31.54 -12.73
CA LEU A 304 9.94 -31.08 -13.97
C LEU A 304 10.75 -32.20 -14.67
N ALA A 305 11.52 -32.97 -13.89
CA ALA A 305 12.25 -34.10 -14.45
C ALA A 305 11.33 -35.17 -15.02
N PHE A 306 10.23 -35.45 -14.34
CA PHE A 306 9.21 -36.40 -14.83
C PHE A 306 8.57 -35.93 -16.14
N VAL A 307 8.16 -34.65 -16.22
CA VAL A 307 7.58 -34.07 -17.44
C VAL A 307 8.60 -34.08 -18.59
N PHE A 308 9.83 -33.66 -18.34
CA PHE A 308 10.89 -33.64 -19.36
C PHE A 308 11.22 -35.03 -19.88
N THR A 309 11.33 -36.03 -18.99
CA THR A 309 11.60 -37.43 -19.38
C THR A 309 10.47 -38.01 -20.19
N SER A 310 9.23 -37.71 -19.81
CA SER A 310 8.04 -38.16 -20.54
C SER A 310 7.99 -37.51 -21.92
N TRP A 311 8.24 -36.22 -22.02
CA TRP A 311 8.29 -35.52 -23.30
C TRP A 311 9.42 -36.06 -24.22
N TYR A 312 10.63 -36.28 -23.66
CA TYR A 312 11.76 -36.83 -24.41
C TYR A 312 11.49 -38.23 -24.92
N THR A 313 10.87 -39.10 -24.11
CA THR A 313 10.54 -40.47 -24.54
C THR A 313 9.49 -40.51 -25.67
N LEU A 314 8.48 -39.64 -25.62
CA LEU A 314 7.46 -39.46 -26.63
C LEU A 314 8.03 -38.87 -27.93
N TYR A 315 8.87 -37.86 -27.80
CA TYR A 315 9.55 -37.20 -28.91
C TYR A 315 10.43 -38.20 -29.69
N LYS A 316 11.27 -38.98 -29.00
CA LYS A 316 12.13 -39.99 -29.62
C LYS A 316 11.34 -41.07 -30.34
N ARG A 317 10.13 -41.38 -29.87
CA ARG A 317 9.22 -42.33 -30.55
C ARG A 317 8.66 -41.76 -31.85
N SER A 318 8.27 -40.49 -31.82
CA SER A 318 7.67 -39.83 -33.01
C SER A 318 8.68 -39.77 -34.15
N TYR A 319 9.90 -39.34 -33.87
CA TYR A 319 10.95 -39.20 -34.89
C TYR A 319 11.69 -40.52 -35.20
N GLY A 320 11.75 -41.45 -34.25
CA GLY A 320 12.40 -42.76 -34.48
C GLY A 320 11.59 -43.72 -35.33
N LYS A 321 10.30 -43.45 -35.63
CA LYS A 321 9.48 -44.22 -36.57
C LYS A 321 9.68 -43.82 -38.04
N GLU A 322 10.15 -42.60 -38.29
CA GLU A 322 10.43 -42.11 -39.65
C GLU A 322 11.82 -42.53 -40.18
N ALA A 323 12.71 -43.07 -39.34
CA ALA A 323 14.08 -43.40 -39.72
C ALA A 323 14.34 -44.91 -39.90
N LYS A 324 13.30 -45.74 -40.16
CA LYS A 324 13.51 -47.11 -40.62
C LYS A 324 12.96 -47.23 -42.06
N PRO A 325 13.87 -47.46 -43.07
CA PRO A 325 13.50 -47.73 -44.44
C PRO A 325 12.74 -49.06 -44.55
#